data_9ae8826a944e8d016e855c848963c760
#
_entry.id   9ae8826a944e8d016e855c848963c760
#
_cell.length_a   1.000
_cell.length_b   1.000
_cell.length_c   1.000
_cell.angle_alpha   90.00
_cell.angle_beta   90.00
_cell.angle_gamma   90.00
#
_symmetry.space_group_name_H-M   'P 1'
#
loop_
_entity.id
_entity.type
_entity.pdbx_description
1 polymer ?
#
loop_
_entity_poly.entity_id
_entity_poly.type
_entity_poly.pdbx_seq_one_letter_code
_entity_poly.pdbx_strand_id
1 'polypeptide(L)'
;MTQNITQIPAPRVPFIDERTGLVSREWFRFLNNQYVLTGGGTTATTIADLELAPYLSSTVEDEVAVLRSQIDDLQKAPPLIPSVSAGSGPTPVTTTPPVTYTANFTVGATDTWIIVNKSGSTCTVTLPTASANSGRVLYFINYQPQLLVSASANVIPQGGGSAATGILAANAGDWATIVSDGTNWVTTQAAKFNNLLLE
;
A
#
# COMPACT_ATOMS: atom_id res chain seq x y z
N MET A 1 -23.05 23.11 -57.32
CA MET A 1 -22.58 23.40 -55.96
C MET A 1 -23.67 22.98 -54.99
N THR A 2 -23.52 21.88 -54.35
CA THR A 2 -24.42 21.39 -53.28
C THR A 2 -24.08 22.18 -52.03
N GLN A 3 -24.98 23.10 -51.61
CA GLN A 3 -24.83 23.77 -50.31
C GLN A 3 -24.91 22.73 -49.21
N ASN A 4 -23.84 22.63 -48.47
CA ASN A 4 -23.78 21.77 -47.31
C ASN A 4 -24.56 22.47 -46.16
N ILE A 5 -25.79 22.04 -45.94
CA ILE A 5 -26.66 22.63 -44.89
C ILE A 5 -26.27 21.97 -43.57
N THR A 6 -25.41 22.63 -42.83
CA THR A 6 -25.01 22.20 -41.47
C THR A 6 -25.86 22.88 -40.38
N GLN A 7 -26.73 23.83 -40.77
CA GLN A 7 -27.59 24.53 -39.81
C GLN A 7 -28.94 23.82 -39.68
N ILE A 8 -29.40 23.70 -38.45
CA ILE A 8 -30.75 23.23 -38.14
C ILE A 8 -31.77 24.13 -38.89
N PRO A 9 -32.72 23.52 -39.60
CA PRO A 9 -33.78 24.30 -40.26
C PRO A 9 -34.48 25.24 -39.29
N ALA A 10 -34.91 26.44 -39.81
CA ALA A 10 -35.56 27.42 -38.97
C ALA A 10 -36.84 26.84 -38.32
N PRO A 11 -37.22 27.25 -37.11
CA PRO A 11 -38.39 26.72 -36.39
C PRO A 11 -39.71 26.85 -37.13
N ARG A 12 -39.76 27.71 -38.17
CA ARG A 12 -40.95 27.89 -39.01
C ARG A 12 -41.07 26.87 -40.14
N VAL A 13 -40.04 26.06 -40.39
CA VAL A 13 -40.11 25.01 -41.41
C VAL A 13 -40.70 23.75 -40.75
N PRO A 14 -41.91 23.34 -41.16
CA PRO A 14 -42.56 22.17 -40.60
C PRO A 14 -41.70 20.91 -40.90
N PHE A 15 -41.62 19.99 -39.93
CA PHE A 15 -40.91 18.74 -40.11
C PHE A 15 -41.53 17.85 -41.18
N ILE A 16 -42.86 17.81 -41.21
CA ILE A 16 -43.65 17.11 -42.22
C ILE A 16 -44.30 18.14 -43.13
N ASP A 17 -44.17 17.98 -44.42
CA ASP A 17 -44.91 18.74 -45.43
C ASP A 17 -46.37 18.26 -45.43
N GLU A 18 -47.30 19.13 -45.04
CA GLU A 18 -48.74 18.82 -44.91
C GLU A 18 -49.38 18.40 -46.24
N ARG A 19 -48.81 18.81 -47.37
CA ARG A 19 -49.32 18.48 -48.69
C ARG A 19 -48.93 17.09 -49.16
N THR A 20 -47.72 16.62 -48.77
CA THR A 20 -47.16 15.36 -49.26
C THR A 20 -47.13 14.28 -48.17
N GLY A 21 -47.26 14.64 -46.91
CA GLY A 21 -47.13 13.74 -45.77
C GLY A 21 -45.71 13.23 -45.55
N LEU A 22 -44.73 13.77 -46.26
CA LEU A 22 -43.30 13.37 -46.16
C LEU A 22 -42.49 14.40 -45.38
N VAL A 23 -41.29 13.99 -44.95
CA VAL A 23 -40.36 14.92 -44.32
C VAL A 23 -40.04 16.05 -45.28
N SER A 24 -40.15 17.31 -44.80
CA SER A 24 -39.91 18.49 -45.63
C SER A 24 -38.46 18.47 -46.17
N ARG A 25 -38.27 19.08 -47.33
CA ARG A 25 -37.00 19.03 -48.08
C ARG A 25 -35.81 19.55 -47.28
N GLU A 26 -36.04 20.59 -46.45
CA GLU A 26 -35.02 21.20 -45.61
C GLU A 26 -34.60 20.28 -44.49
N TRP A 27 -35.53 19.66 -43.83
CA TRP A 27 -35.26 18.65 -42.77
C TRP A 27 -34.61 17.38 -43.35
N PHE A 28 -35.07 16.91 -44.49
CA PHE A 28 -34.46 15.77 -45.15
C PHE A 28 -33.00 16.03 -45.49
N ARG A 29 -32.65 17.22 -46.01
CA ARG A 29 -31.27 17.58 -46.31
C ARG A 29 -30.42 17.70 -45.06
N PHE A 30 -30.95 18.29 -44.00
CA PHE A 30 -30.25 18.37 -42.74
C PHE A 30 -29.95 16.98 -42.16
N LEU A 31 -30.97 16.13 -42.08
CA LEU A 31 -30.80 14.75 -41.54
C LEU A 31 -29.85 13.90 -42.41
N ASN A 32 -29.96 14.06 -43.74
CA ASN A 32 -29.06 13.36 -44.65
C ASN A 32 -27.61 13.82 -44.49
N ASN A 33 -27.38 15.13 -44.31
CA ASN A 33 -26.04 15.63 -44.03
C ASN A 33 -25.52 15.13 -42.68
N GLN A 34 -26.36 15.11 -41.64
CA GLN A 34 -25.97 14.53 -40.36
C GLN A 34 -25.62 13.03 -40.49
N TYR A 35 -26.44 12.29 -41.25
CA TYR A 35 -26.21 10.88 -41.52
C TYR A 35 -24.89 10.65 -42.24
N VAL A 36 -24.56 11.43 -43.25
CA VAL A 36 -23.27 11.37 -43.97
C VAL A 36 -22.11 11.75 -43.07
N LEU A 37 -22.24 12.80 -42.24
CA LEU A 37 -21.22 13.25 -41.30
C LEU A 37 -20.96 12.23 -40.18
N THR A 38 -21.96 11.43 -39.79
CA THR A 38 -21.82 10.37 -38.80
C THR A 38 -21.38 9.03 -39.39
N GLY A 39 -21.02 8.99 -40.67
CA GLY A 39 -20.49 7.79 -41.33
C GLY A 39 -21.56 6.84 -41.90
N GLY A 40 -22.83 7.28 -42.01
CA GLY A 40 -23.95 6.48 -42.51
C GLY A 40 -24.21 6.55 -44.02
N GLY A 41 -23.37 7.20 -44.80
CA GLY A 41 -23.54 7.31 -46.28
C GLY A 41 -22.84 6.17 -47.03
N THR A 42 -23.25 6.00 -48.33
CA THR A 42 -22.61 5.02 -49.24
C THR A 42 -21.13 5.33 -49.56
N THR A 43 -20.65 6.50 -49.26
CA THR A 43 -19.22 6.81 -49.03
C THR A 43 -19.01 6.83 -47.53
N ALA A 44 -19.04 5.65 -46.92
CA ALA A 44 -18.42 5.48 -45.61
C ALA A 44 -16.99 5.99 -45.77
N THR A 45 -16.68 7.14 -45.13
CA THR A 45 -15.30 7.48 -44.83
C THR A 45 -14.81 6.32 -43.96
N THR A 46 -14.19 5.34 -44.60
CA THR A 46 -13.51 4.28 -43.89
C THR A 46 -12.43 4.99 -43.07
N ILE A 47 -12.05 4.41 -41.95
CA ILE A 47 -10.92 4.91 -41.17
C ILE A 47 -9.69 5.12 -42.07
N ALA A 48 -9.59 4.42 -43.22
CA ALA A 48 -8.59 4.60 -44.27
C ALA A 48 -8.73 5.95 -45.03
N ASP A 49 -9.96 6.49 -45.18
CA ASP A 49 -10.19 7.76 -45.87
C ASP A 49 -9.87 8.99 -44.99
N LEU A 50 -9.69 8.78 -43.69
CA LEU A 50 -9.31 9.82 -42.73
C LEU A 50 -7.79 10.05 -42.69
N GLU A 51 -6.98 9.55 -43.62
CA GLU A 51 -5.50 9.67 -43.61
C GLU A 51 -4.82 9.44 -42.23
N LEU A 52 -5.61 9.41 -41.15
CA LEU A 52 -5.17 9.14 -39.78
C LEU A 52 -5.03 7.63 -39.50
N ALA A 53 -5.71 6.78 -40.27
CA ALA A 53 -5.69 5.34 -40.03
C ALA A 53 -4.28 4.73 -40.11
N PRO A 54 -3.44 5.08 -41.12
CA PRO A 54 -2.07 4.55 -41.14
C PRO A 54 -1.18 5.15 -40.03
N TYR A 55 -1.47 6.39 -39.61
CA TYR A 55 -0.69 7.04 -38.53
C TYR A 55 -1.02 6.45 -37.15
N LEU A 56 -2.30 6.24 -36.87
CA LEU A 56 -2.72 5.61 -35.61
C LEU A 56 -2.33 4.13 -35.56
N SER A 57 -2.41 3.43 -36.66
CA SER A 57 -1.97 2.02 -36.73
C SER A 57 -0.47 1.88 -36.52
N SER A 58 0.34 2.71 -37.18
CA SER A 58 1.80 2.66 -37.04
C SER A 58 2.26 3.04 -35.63
N THR A 59 1.65 4.07 -35.01
CA THR A 59 2.01 4.46 -33.62
C THR A 59 1.63 3.40 -32.62
N VAL A 60 0.47 2.78 -32.77
CA VAL A 60 0.04 1.68 -31.88
C VAL A 60 0.91 0.43 -32.06
N GLU A 61 1.28 0.10 -33.29
CA GLU A 61 2.20 -1.01 -33.57
C GLU A 61 3.60 -0.75 -32.99
N ASP A 62 4.09 0.46 -33.11
CA ASP A 62 5.37 0.87 -32.51
C ASP A 62 5.33 0.83 -30.98
N GLU A 63 4.25 1.32 -30.36
CA GLU A 63 4.07 1.26 -28.91
C GLU A 63 3.97 -0.20 -28.44
N VAL A 64 3.24 -1.05 -29.14
CA VAL A 64 3.13 -2.47 -28.84
C VAL A 64 4.49 -3.17 -28.99
N ALA A 65 5.27 -2.80 -29.98
CA ALA A 65 6.62 -3.35 -30.16
C ALA A 65 7.55 -2.95 -29.01
N VAL A 66 7.49 -1.68 -28.58
CA VAL A 66 8.26 -1.18 -27.44
C VAL A 66 7.84 -1.89 -26.15
N LEU A 67 6.54 -2.02 -25.88
CA LEU A 67 6.04 -2.72 -24.70
C LEU A 67 6.44 -4.20 -24.68
N ARG A 68 6.39 -4.88 -25.83
CA ARG A 68 6.86 -6.28 -25.95
C ARG A 68 8.36 -6.39 -25.66
N SER A 69 9.16 -5.46 -26.16
CA SER A 69 10.59 -5.42 -25.87
C SER A 69 10.87 -5.23 -24.38
N GLN A 70 10.11 -4.34 -23.72
CA GLN A 70 10.23 -4.11 -22.27
C GLN A 70 9.83 -5.34 -21.46
N ILE A 71 8.78 -6.04 -21.88
CA ILE A 71 8.35 -7.30 -21.24
C ILE A 71 9.41 -8.38 -21.41
N ASP A 72 9.99 -8.50 -22.60
CA ASP A 72 11.07 -9.45 -22.88
C ASP A 72 12.32 -9.14 -22.05
N ASP A 73 12.66 -7.88 -21.90
CA ASP A 73 13.79 -7.44 -21.08
C ASP A 73 13.54 -7.72 -19.58
N LEU A 74 12.31 -7.51 -19.10
CA LEU A 74 11.92 -7.85 -17.74
C LEU A 74 11.90 -9.37 -17.50
N GLN A 75 11.52 -10.17 -18.50
CA GLN A 75 11.54 -11.62 -18.39
C GLN A 75 12.95 -12.22 -18.51
N LYS A 76 13.83 -11.57 -19.24
CA LYS A 76 15.25 -11.95 -19.38
C LYS A 76 16.13 -11.35 -18.28
N ALA A 77 15.66 -10.28 -17.60
CA ALA A 77 16.34 -9.79 -16.44
C ALA A 77 16.48 -10.93 -15.42
N PRO A 78 17.70 -11.27 -14.99
CA PRO A 78 17.85 -12.20 -13.90
C PRO A 78 16.97 -11.70 -12.75
N PRO A 79 16.25 -12.60 -12.05
CA PRO A 79 15.46 -12.17 -10.93
C PRO A 79 16.37 -11.31 -10.06
N LEU A 80 15.93 -10.07 -9.78
CA LEU A 80 16.61 -9.20 -8.81
C LEU A 80 16.48 -9.87 -7.44
N ILE A 81 17.13 -11.03 -7.30
CA ILE A 81 17.53 -11.48 -5.99
C ILE A 81 18.57 -10.43 -5.62
N PRO A 82 18.31 -9.54 -4.66
CA PRO A 82 19.36 -8.71 -4.16
C PRO A 82 20.49 -9.66 -3.81
N SER A 83 21.58 -9.62 -4.57
CA SER A 83 22.79 -10.29 -4.15
C SER A 83 23.12 -9.62 -2.82
N VAL A 84 22.74 -10.28 -1.75
CA VAL A 84 23.14 -9.89 -0.40
C VAL A 84 24.65 -10.05 -0.42
N SER A 85 25.32 -8.95 -0.82
CA SER A 85 26.73 -8.80 -0.54
C SER A 85 26.88 -9.09 0.94
N ALA A 86 27.72 -10.02 1.31
CA ALA A 86 28.01 -10.38 2.69
C ALA A 86 28.73 -9.21 3.39
N GLY A 87 28.05 -8.09 3.51
CA GLY A 87 28.44 -6.86 4.17
C GLY A 87 27.21 -6.29 4.84
N SER A 88 27.04 -6.58 6.14
CA SER A 88 26.17 -5.89 7.12
C SER A 88 24.81 -5.40 6.60
N GLY A 89 24.08 -6.22 5.84
CA GLY A 89 22.64 -6.03 5.65
C GLY A 89 21.91 -6.37 6.97
N PRO A 90 20.68 -5.86 7.15
CA PRO A 90 19.89 -6.27 8.30
C PRO A 90 19.83 -7.79 8.31
N THR A 91 20.32 -8.39 9.38
CA THR A 91 20.22 -9.83 9.62
C THR A 91 18.78 -10.26 9.32
N PRO A 92 18.57 -11.34 8.53
CA PRO A 92 17.25 -11.86 8.33
C PRO A 92 16.60 -12.00 9.71
N VAL A 93 15.34 -11.57 9.81
CA VAL A 93 14.55 -11.77 11.03
C VAL A 93 14.48 -13.28 11.22
N THR A 94 15.43 -13.83 11.94
CA THR A 94 15.35 -15.21 12.39
C THR A 94 14.19 -15.23 13.36
N THR A 95 13.10 -15.88 12.98
CA THR A 95 11.96 -16.15 13.85
C THR A 95 12.43 -17.13 14.92
N THR A 96 13.13 -16.61 15.92
CA THR A 96 13.47 -17.38 17.12
C THR A 96 12.16 -17.63 17.85
N PRO A 97 11.86 -18.87 18.27
CA PRO A 97 10.66 -19.15 19.03
C PRO A 97 10.63 -18.31 20.32
N PRO A 98 9.45 -17.97 20.84
CA PRO A 98 9.32 -17.23 22.08
C PRO A 98 10.03 -17.93 23.24
N VAL A 99 10.72 -17.16 24.06
CA VAL A 99 11.38 -17.66 25.29
C VAL A 99 10.54 -17.30 26.50
N THR A 100 10.26 -18.26 27.37
CA THR A 100 9.46 -18.05 28.59
C THR A 100 10.38 -17.98 29.81
N TYR A 101 10.23 -16.91 30.60
CA TYR A 101 10.97 -16.70 31.83
C TYR A 101 10.01 -16.73 33.03
N THR A 102 10.32 -17.54 34.04
CA THR A 102 9.55 -17.72 35.28
C THR A 102 10.24 -17.06 36.51
N ALA A 103 11.35 -16.41 36.31
CA ALA A 103 12.13 -15.72 37.33
C ALA A 103 12.69 -14.40 36.75
N ASN A 104 13.47 -13.64 37.54
CA ASN A 104 14.29 -12.55 37.00
C ASN A 104 15.29 -13.11 35.98
N PHE A 105 15.54 -12.38 34.92
CA PHE A 105 16.34 -12.89 33.80
C PHE A 105 17.21 -11.83 33.14
N THR A 106 18.14 -12.28 32.36
CA THR A 106 18.92 -11.45 31.42
C THR A 106 18.52 -11.84 30.00
N VAL A 107 18.25 -10.85 29.17
CA VAL A 107 17.90 -11.08 27.76
C VAL A 107 19.11 -11.65 27.04
N GLY A 108 18.94 -12.82 26.44
CA GLY A 108 19.95 -13.49 25.65
C GLY A 108 20.23 -12.81 24.30
N ALA A 109 21.33 -13.16 23.67
CA ALA A 109 21.73 -12.55 22.39
C ALA A 109 20.72 -12.78 21.26
N THR A 110 20.01 -13.90 21.29
CA THR A 110 19.05 -14.32 20.27
C THR A 110 17.60 -14.11 20.65
N ASP A 111 17.32 -13.69 21.91
CA ASP A 111 15.94 -13.47 22.36
C ASP A 111 15.33 -12.30 21.61
N THR A 112 14.13 -12.51 21.07
CA THR A 112 13.35 -11.49 20.40
C THR A 112 11.95 -11.41 20.99
N TRP A 113 11.29 -12.55 21.19
CA TRP A 113 9.99 -12.69 21.80
C TRP A 113 10.09 -13.27 23.19
N ILE A 114 9.63 -12.53 24.19
CA ILE A 114 9.83 -12.86 25.59
C ILE A 114 8.48 -12.93 26.30
N ILE A 115 8.17 -14.11 26.81
CA ILE A 115 7.00 -14.37 27.64
C ILE A 115 7.43 -14.30 29.10
N VAL A 116 6.87 -13.35 29.84
CA VAL A 116 7.13 -13.17 31.26
C VAL A 116 6.05 -13.93 32.04
N ASN A 117 6.44 -15.02 32.64
CA ASN A 117 5.55 -15.90 33.42
C ASN A 117 6.01 -16.04 34.89
N LYS A 118 6.69 -15.03 35.41
CA LYS A 118 7.04 -14.98 36.83
C LYS A 118 5.83 -14.60 37.66
N SER A 119 5.57 -15.30 38.76
CA SER A 119 4.49 -15.03 39.70
C SER A 119 5.02 -14.49 41.05
N GLY A 120 4.15 -13.86 41.83
CA GLY A 120 4.35 -13.51 43.24
C GLY A 120 5.15 -12.23 43.51
N SER A 121 5.89 -11.67 42.54
CA SER A 121 6.64 -10.42 42.74
C SER A 121 7.07 -9.79 41.43
N THR A 122 7.48 -8.51 41.46
CA THR A 122 8.03 -7.78 40.31
C THR A 122 9.09 -8.63 39.58
N CYS A 123 8.97 -8.69 38.26
CA CYS A 123 9.97 -9.31 37.41
C CYS A 123 11.01 -8.27 36.99
N THR A 124 12.28 -8.54 37.29
CA THR A 124 13.37 -7.68 36.87
C THR A 124 14.11 -8.32 35.70
N VAL A 125 14.24 -7.59 34.62
CA VAL A 125 14.99 -8.00 33.42
C VAL A 125 16.27 -7.16 33.28
N THR A 126 17.37 -7.82 33.00
CA THR A 126 18.61 -7.15 32.58
C THR A 126 18.60 -7.07 31.07
N LEU A 127 18.39 -5.86 30.54
CA LEU A 127 18.48 -5.59 29.12
C LEU A 127 19.94 -5.53 28.67
N PRO A 128 20.28 -5.98 27.46
CA PRO A 128 21.62 -5.85 26.92
C PRO A 128 21.95 -4.36 26.69
N THR A 129 23.23 -4.03 26.63
CA THR A 129 23.69 -2.67 26.41
C THR A 129 23.15 -2.12 25.11
N ALA A 130 22.44 -0.99 25.16
CA ALA A 130 21.77 -0.38 24.01
C ALA A 130 22.76 -0.06 22.88
N SER A 131 23.95 0.48 23.22
CA SER A 131 24.97 0.84 22.22
C SER A 131 25.51 -0.35 21.42
N ALA A 132 25.55 -1.54 22.00
CA ALA A 132 25.96 -2.76 21.30
C ALA A 132 24.79 -3.43 20.55
N ASN A 133 23.57 -2.95 20.69
CA ASN A 133 22.34 -3.54 20.16
C ASN A 133 21.47 -2.52 19.42
N SER A 134 22.04 -1.48 18.84
CA SER A 134 21.31 -0.44 18.13
C SER A 134 20.40 -1.04 17.04
N GLY A 135 19.12 -0.64 17.02
CA GLY A 135 18.09 -1.16 16.12
C GLY A 135 17.51 -2.52 16.53
N ARG A 136 18.00 -3.17 17.58
CA ARG A 136 17.43 -4.43 18.07
C ARG A 136 16.05 -4.19 18.65
N VAL A 137 15.10 -5.07 18.31
CA VAL A 137 13.72 -5.06 18.77
C VAL A 137 13.50 -6.21 19.74
N LEU A 138 12.83 -5.91 20.85
CA LEU A 138 12.40 -6.90 21.85
C LEU A 138 10.90 -6.77 22.07
N TYR A 139 10.22 -7.91 22.08
CA TYR A 139 8.78 -8.01 22.37
C TYR A 139 8.57 -8.68 23.71
N PHE A 140 7.80 -8.06 24.58
CA PHE A 140 7.46 -8.58 25.90
C PHE A 140 5.97 -8.78 26.04
N ILE A 141 5.56 -9.86 26.67
CA ILE A 141 4.18 -10.10 27.08
C ILE A 141 4.15 -10.67 28.50
N ASN A 142 3.29 -10.13 29.35
CA ASN A 142 3.03 -10.64 30.68
C ASN A 142 1.98 -11.76 30.67
N TYR A 143 2.33 -12.94 31.19
CA TYR A 143 1.35 -13.98 31.45
C TYR A 143 0.83 -13.94 32.91
N GLN A 144 1.53 -13.25 33.78
CA GLN A 144 1.18 -13.07 35.19
C GLN A 144 0.98 -11.59 35.51
N PRO A 145 0.12 -11.23 36.46
CA PRO A 145 -0.15 -9.83 36.81
C PRO A 145 1.02 -9.23 37.64
N GLN A 146 2.21 -9.19 37.07
CA GLN A 146 3.43 -8.69 37.71
C GLN A 146 4.03 -7.51 36.92
N LEU A 147 4.60 -6.54 37.64
CA LEU A 147 5.40 -5.50 37.01
C LEU A 147 6.63 -6.10 36.32
N LEU A 148 6.88 -5.70 35.09
CA LEU A 148 8.17 -5.96 34.43
C LEU A 148 8.99 -4.66 34.44
N VAL A 149 10.16 -4.71 35.04
CA VAL A 149 11.08 -3.59 35.11
C VAL A 149 12.46 -3.96 34.62
N SER A 150 13.15 -3.00 34.01
CA SER A 150 14.57 -3.13 33.72
C SER A 150 15.40 -3.02 35.00
N ALA A 151 16.50 -3.74 35.08
CA ALA A 151 17.48 -3.66 36.16
C ALA A 151 18.15 -2.27 36.23
N SER A 152 18.07 -1.48 35.18
CA SER A 152 18.66 -0.15 35.05
C SER A 152 17.64 0.84 34.51
N ALA A 153 17.78 2.11 34.83
CA ALA A 153 16.96 3.20 34.30
C ALA A 153 17.40 3.55 32.86
N ASN A 154 17.12 2.63 31.93
CA ASN A 154 17.55 2.70 30.53
C ASN A 154 16.39 2.49 29.53
N VAL A 155 15.14 2.60 29.97
CA VAL A 155 13.94 2.47 29.15
C VAL A 155 13.24 3.80 29.03
N ILE A 156 13.11 4.33 27.81
CA ILE A 156 12.30 5.51 27.52
C ILE A 156 10.84 5.08 27.39
N PRO A 157 9.90 5.65 28.16
CA PRO A 157 8.47 5.35 28.05
C PRO A 157 7.90 5.70 26.67
N GLN A 158 6.80 5.08 26.25
CA GLN A 158 6.13 5.35 24.97
C GLN A 158 5.73 6.82 24.78
N GLY A 159 5.41 7.52 25.87
CA GLY A 159 5.09 8.95 25.81
C GLY A 159 6.32 9.87 25.76
N GLY A 160 7.53 9.31 25.71
CA GLY A 160 8.78 10.06 25.84
C GLY A 160 9.13 10.39 27.30
N GLY A 161 10.14 11.24 27.49
CA GLY A 161 10.60 11.66 28.80
C GLY A 161 11.95 11.05 29.18
N SER A 162 12.28 11.11 30.47
CA SER A 162 13.53 10.56 31.00
C SER A 162 13.52 9.04 31.04
N ALA A 163 14.69 8.44 30.84
CA ALA A 163 14.85 7.00 30.96
C ALA A 163 14.48 6.53 32.39
N ALA A 164 13.72 5.44 32.43
CA ALA A 164 13.17 4.84 33.64
C ALA A 164 13.37 3.33 33.63
N THR A 165 12.87 2.61 34.62
CA THR A 165 12.96 1.16 34.72
C THR A 165 11.71 0.44 34.19
N GLY A 166 10.55 1.12 34.10
CA GLY A 166 9.26 0.50 33.75
C GLY A 166 9.22 -0.01 32.30
N ILE A 167 8.78 -1.26 32.12
CA ILE A 167 8.53 -1.86 30.80
C ILE A 167 7.04 -2.19 30.66
N LEU A 168 6.48 -3.01 31.56
CA LEU A 168 5.09 -3.40 31.59
C LEU A 168 4.44 -3.15 32.94
N ALA A 169 3.17 -2.78 32.92
CA ALA A 169 2.34 -2.72 34.11
C ALA A 169 1.99 -4.11 34.64
N ALA A 170 1.38 -4.15 35.83
CA ALA A 170 1.09 -5.42 36.53
C ALA A 170 -0.24 -6.05 36.11
N ASN A 171 -0.46 -6.24 34.81
CA ASN A 171 -1.64 -6.95 34.34
C ASN A 171 -1.21 -8.13 33.44
N ALA A 172 -1.91 -9.26 33.60
CA ALA A 172 -1.75 -10.34 32.66
C ALA A 172 -2.27 -9.91 31.29
N GLY A 173 -1.52 -10.23 30.23
CA GLY A 173 -1.81 -9.82 28.86
C GLY A 173 -1.22 -8.45 28.45
N ASP A 174 -0.68 -7.66 29.38
CA ASP A 174 0.07 -6.45 29.01
C ASP A 174 1.26 -6.82 28.11
N TRP A 175 1.50 -6.03 27.08
CA TRP A 175 2.62 -6.23 26.17
C TRP A 175 3.31 -4.92 25.80
N ALA A 176 4.57 -5.01 25.44
CA ALA A 176 5.33 -3.88 24.91
C ALA A 176 6.35 -4.31 23.87
N THR A 177 6.60 -3.41 22.93
CA THR A 177 7.72 -3.48 21.98
C THR A 177 8.71 -2.38 22.35
N ILE A 178 9.94 -2.75 22.58
CA ILE A 178 11.02 -1.80 22.81
C ILE A 178 12.11 -1.97 21.75
N VAL A 179 12.71 -0.85 21.35
CA VAL A 179 13.77 -0.78 20.33
C VAL A 179 14.96 -0.04 20.92
N SER A 180 16.15 -0.56 20.69
CA SER A 180 17.37 0.16 21.07
C SER A 180 17.66 1.28 20.07
N ASP A 181 17.81 2.52 20.55
CA ASP A 181 18.26 3.68 19.77
C ASP A 181 19.79 3.85 19.76
N GLY A 182 20.51 2.92 20.41
CA GLY A 182 21.96 2.98 20.60
C GLY A 182 22.38 3.66 21.90
N THR A 183 21.46 4.30 22.64
CA THR A 183 21.70 4.92 23.95
C THR A 183 20.81 4.30 25.02
N ASN A 184 19.53 4.16 24.68
CA ASN A 184 18.46 3.64 25.54
C ASN A 184 17.62 2.61 24.81
N TRP A 185 16.73 1.97 25.52
CA TRP A 185 15.63 1.17 25.01
C TRP A 185 14.36 2.00 24.95
N VAL A 186 13.85 2.27 23.77
CA VAL A 186 12.67 3.12 23.56
C VAL A 186 11.44 2.25 23.41
N THR A 187 10.43 2.49 24.23
CA THR A 187 9.13 1.83 24.08
C THR A 187 8.39 2.44 22.90
N THR A 188 8.31 1.69 21.80
CA THR A 188 7.65 2.12 20.57
C THR A 188 6.16 1.81 20.59
N GLN A 189 5.78 0.72 21.22
CA GLN A 189 4.40 0.30 21.39
C GLN A 189 4.22 -0.36 22.74
N ALA A 190 3.11 -0.06 23.40
CA ALA A 190 2.66 -0.74 24.59
C ALA A 190 1.15 -0.72 24.66
N ALA A 191 0.55 -1.81 25.06
CA ALA A 191 -0.88 -1.87 25.34
C ALA A 191 -1.12 -2.53 26.69
N LYS A 192 -2.09 -1.95 27.40
CA LYS A 192 -2.68 -2.57 28.58
C LYS A 192 -3.78 -3.48 28.09
N PHE A 193 -3.75 -4.75 28.47
CA PHE A 193 -4.86 -5.63 28.26
C PHE A 193 -5.98 -5.22 29.23
N ASN A 194 -6.86 -4.31 28.78
CA ASN A 194 -8.12 -4.11 29.46
C ASN A 194 -8.94 -5.36 29.21
N ASN A 195 -9.11 -6.16 30.24
CA ASN A 195 -10.08 -7.23 30.23
C ASN A 195 -11.50 -6.60 30.24
N LEU A 196 -11.86 -6.00 29.10
CA LEU A 196 -13.19 -5.48 28.87
C LEU A 196 -14.05 -6.65 28.38
N LEU A 197 -14.56 -7.40 29.37
CA LEU A 197 -15.84 -8.07 29.35
C LEU A 197 -16.10 -9.16 28.31
N LEU A 198 -16.14 -10.32 28.87
CA LEU A 198 -17.28 -11.24 28.63
C LEU A 198 -18.09 -11.28 29.94
N GLU A 199 -19.07 -10.39 30.09
CA GLU A 199 -20.31 -10.63 30.84
C GLU A 199 -21.41 -10.89 29.84
#